data_0dd59d45edb1e2b32f48dc1ca8a20a3e
#
_entry.id   0dd59d45edb1e2b32f48dc1ca8a20a3e
#
_cell.length_a   1.000
_cell.length_b   1.000
_cell.length_c   1.000
_cell.angle_alpha   90.00
_cell.angle_beta   90.00
_cell.angle_gamma   90.00
#
_symmetry.space_group_name_H-M   'P 1'
#
loop_
_entity.id
_entity.type
_entity.pdbx_description
1 polymer ?
#
loop_
_entity_poly.entity_id
_entity_poly.type
_entity_poly.pdbx_seq_one_letter_code
_entity_poly.pdbx_strand_id
1 'polypeptide(L)'
;DIFFSISQTPDADGHIPNEQTMLQNYFQQLEVADELGFGVGWIAQAHLSTETQKSNSKPVVPHWQGEVGLCTDFPQLAMESFRRTTNIEIGSAVVSILASGGPIAQAERIANTLQLLAVNNDSRKLHVGFSAGRFEFMARPYGIVPRNPVEEAAWPALRGQIFLEASEIFLRLLRGD
;
A
#
# COMPACT_ATOMS: atom_id res chain seq x y z
N ASP A 1 -4.78 -17.59 -0.46
CA ASP A 1 -4.40 -16.18 -0.59
C ASP A 1 -3.27 -16.02 -1.61
N ILE A 2 -3.20 -14.87 -2.24
CA ILE A 2 -2.17 -14.51 -3.22
C ILE A 2 -1.63 -13.09 -2.95
N PHE A 3 -0.36 -12.84 -3.26
CA PHE A 3 0.28 -11.53 -3.05
C PHE A 3 0.65 -10.89 -4.39
N PHE A 4 0.27 -9.63 -4.55
CA PHE A 4 0.55 -8.82 -5.72
C PHE A 4 1.53 -7.70 -5.38
N SER A 5 2.70 -7.71 -6.00
CA SER A 5 3.68 -6.63 -5.82
C SER A 5 3.34 -5.38 -6.64
N ILE A 6 2.65 -5.51 -7.74
CA ILE A 6 2.46 -4.49 -8.79
C ILE A 6 3.79 -3.83 -9.10
N SER A 7 4.44 -4.28 -10.15
CA SER A 7 5.82 -3.90 -10.43
C SER A 7 6.05 -3.63 -11.91
N GLN A 8 6.98 -2.70 -12.18
CA GLN A 8 7.51 -2.44 -13.50
C GLN A 8 8.88 -3.11 -13.61
N THR A 9 8.90 -4.37 -14.01
CA THR A 9 10.12 -5.13 -14.22
C THR A 9 10.45 -5.22 -15.70
N PRO A 10 11.74 -5.12 -16.09
CA PRO A 10 12.13 -5.33 -17.47
C PRO A 10 11.83 -6.78 -17.88
N ASP A 11 11.38 -6.96 -19.12
CA ASP A 11 11.28 -8.25 -19.77
C ASP A 11 12.67 -8.79 -20.20
N ALA A 12 12.69 -9.92 -20.91
CA ALA A 12 13.94 -10.56 -21.35
C ALA A 12 14.77 -9.66 -22.29
N ASP A 13 14.12 -8.74 -22.99
CA ASP A 13 14.77 -7.81 -23.92
C ASP A 13 15.12 -6.47 -23.27
N GLY A 14 14.85 -6.33 -21.96
CA GLY A 14 15.09 -5.13 -21.17
C GLY A 14 14.01 -4.06 -21.33
N HIS A 15 12.90 -4.36 -21.97
CA HIS A 15 11.78 -3.43 -22.10
C HIS A 15 11.01 -3.34 -20.78
N ILE A 16 10.81 -2.11 -20.30
CA ILE A 16 10.03 -1.83 -19.08
C ILE A 16 8.61 -1.45 -19.49
N PRO A 17 7.57 -2.18 -19.03
CA PRO A 17 6.19 -1.84 -19.35
C PRO A 17 5.82 -0.48 -18.78
N ASN A 18 4.95 0.25 -19.46
CA ASN A 18 4.37 1.47 -18.90
C ASN A 18 3.38 1.16 -17.76
N GLU A 19 3.00 2.19 -17.00
CA GLU A 19 2.11 2.03 -15.85
C GLU A 19 0.74 1.46 -16.22
N GLN A 20 0.21 1.83 -17.37
CA GLN A 20 -1.07 1.29 -17.85
C GLN A 20 -0.98 -0.22 -18.07
N THR A 21 0.06 -0.70 -18.74
CA THR A 21 0.30 -2.13 -18.97
C THR A 21 0.50 -2.86 -17.64
N MET A 22 1.26 -2.28 -16.71
CA MET A 22 1.48 -2.82 -15.39
C MET A 22 0.16 -3.04 -14.63
N LEU A 23 -0.74 -2.04 -14.64
CA LEU A 23 -2.05 -2.16 -14.00
C LEU A 23 -2.96 -3.15 -14.72
N GLN A 24 -2.95 -3.19 -16.05
CA GLN A 24 -3.67 -4.19 -16.83
C GLN A 24 -3.23 -5.61 -16.48
N ASN A 25 -1.92 -5.86 -16.37
CA ASN A 25 -1.38 -7.15 -15.95
C ASN A 25 -1.83 -7.53 -14.52
N TYR A 26 -1.84 -6.57 -13.61
CA TYR A 26 -2.33 -6.79 -12.26
C TYR A 26 -3.81 -7.23 -12.27
N PHE A 27 -4.67 -6.51 -12.97
CA PHE A 27 -6.10 -6.86 -13.02
C PHE A 27 -6.35 -8.22 -13.68
N GLN A 28 -5.67 -8.54 -14.77
CA GLN A 28 -5.78 -9.85 -15.39
C GLN A 28 -5.37 -10.98 -14.44
N GLN A 29 -4.27 -10.81 -13.70
CA GLN A 29 -3.83 -11.79 -12.71
C GLN A 29 -4.82 -11.92 -11.55
N LEU A 30 -5.42 -10.81 -11.11
CA LEU A 30 -6.42 -10.80 -10.05
C LEU A 30 -7.71 -11.52 -10.49
N GLU A 31 -8.19 -11.26 -11.71
CA GLU A 31 -9.36 -11.92 -12.29
C GLU A 31 -9.15 -13.44 -12.38
N VAL A 32 -7.98 -13.88 -12.84
CA VAL A 32 -7.60 -15.31 -12.83
C VAL A 32 -7.53 -15.88 -11.41
N ALA A 33 -7.01 -15.11 -10.44
CA ALA A 33 -6.96 -15.55 -9.04
C ALA A 33 -8.37 -15.72 -8.45
N ASP A 34 -9.31 -14.84 -8.80
CA ASP A 34 -10.72 -14.96 -8.42
C ASP A 34 -11.36 -16.23 -9.00
N GLU A 35 -11.16 -16.49 -10.30
CA GLU A 35 -11.63 -17.70 -10.98
C GLU A 35 -11.06 -18.99 -10.37
N LEU A 36 -9.81 -18.96 -9.94
CA LEU A 36 -9.13 -20.09 -9.29
C LEU A 36 -9.52 -20.27 -7.80
N GLY A 37 -10.34 -19.39 -7.24
CA GLY A 37 -10.85 -19.50 -5.87
C GLY A 37 -9.86 -19.07 -4.78
N PHE A 38 -8.93 -18.16 -5.06
CA PHE A 38 -8.11 -17.54 -4.02
C PHE A 38 -8.99 -16.71 -3.09
N GLY A 39 -8.78 -16.81 -1.77
CA GLY A 39 -9.63 -16.13 -0.78
C GLY A 39 -9.32 -14.63 -0.67
N VAL A 40 -8.05 -14.25 -0.60
CA VAL A 40 -7.62 -12.85 -0.46
C VAL A 40 -6.49 -12.52 -1.44
N GLY A 41 -6.64 -11.41 -2.14
CA GLY A 41 -5.60 -10.77 -2.94
C GLY A 41 -4.91 -9.66 -2.14
N TRP A 42 -3.69 -9.91 -1.67
CA TRP A 42 -2.89 -8.95 -0.90
C TRP A 42 -2.07 -8.06 -1.82
N ILE A 43 -2.23 -6.74 -1.68
CA ILE A 43 -1.60 -5.75 -2.55
C ILE A 43 -0.51 -5.00 -1.79
N ALA A 44 0.72 -5.03 -2.31
CA ALA A 44 1.81 -4.21 -1.80
C ALA A 44 1.57 -2.73 -2.13
N GLN A 45 1.78 -1.87 -1.14
CA GLN A 45 1.71 -0.42 -1.32
C GLN A 45 3.02 0.24 -0.88
N ALA A 46 3.51 1.19 -1.69
CA ALA A 46 4.61 2.04 -1.29
C ALA A 46 4.41 3.47 -1.82
N HIS A 47 4.19 4.40 -0.89
CA HIS A 47 4.03 5.82 -1.20
C HIS A 47 5.36 6.42 -1.69
N LEU A 48 5.33 7.21 -2.77
CA LEU A 48 6.50 7.82 -3.42
C LEU A 48 7.57 6.79 -3.88
N SER A 49 7.21 5.53 -4.05
CA SER A 49 8.19 4.48 -4.34
C SER A 49 8.88 4.65 -5.69
N THR A 50 8.13 5.03 -6.72
CA THR A 50 8.65 5.19 -8.09
C THR A 50 9.83 6.15 -8.15
N GLU A 51 9.68 7.39 -7.65
CA GLU A 51 10.74 8.40 -7.66
C GLU A 51 11.96 7.94 -6.86
N THR A 52 11.72 7.34 -5.70
CA THR A 52 12.82 6.90 -4.83
C THR A 52 13.53 5.66 -5.39
N GLN A 53 12.80 4.73 -5.97
CA GLN A 53 13.42 3.56 -6.59
C GLN A 53 14.27 3.94 -7.80
N LYS A 54 13.80 4.88 -8.63
CA LYS A 54 14.56 5.43 -9.76
C LYS A 54 15.83 6.17 -9.34
N SER A 55 15.79 6.87 -8.20
CA SER A 55 16.92 7.62 -7.68
C SER A 55 17.95 6.76 -6.92
N ASN A 56 17.60 5.55 -6.53
CA ASN A 56 18.50 4.65 -5.81
C ASN A 56 19.43 3.89 -6.75
N SER A 57 20.72 3.89 -6.40
CA SER A 57 21.74 3.08 -7.09
C SER A 57 21.66 1.58 -6.76
N LYS A 58 20.91 1.20 -5.74
CA LYS A 58 20.73 -0.18 -5.30
C LYS A 58 19.27 -0.59 -5.40
N PRO A 59 18.96 -1.83 -5.82
CA PRO A 59 17.59 -2.29 -5.85
C PRO A 59 16.97 -2.28 -4.45
N VAL A 60 15.70 -1.87 -4.38
CA VAL A 60 14.92 -1.82 -3.13
C VAL A 60 14.72 -3.22 -2.53
N VAL A 61 14.56 -4.20 -3.41
CA VAL A 61 14.50 -5.62 -3.04
C VAL A 61 15.75 -6.29 -3.62
N PRO A 62 16.60 -6.94 -2.79
CA PRO A 62 17.78 -7.64 -3.28
C PRO A 62 17.42 -8.63 -4.40
N HIS A 63 18.26 -8.67 -5.42
CA HIS A 63 18.09 -9.54 -6.60
C HIS A 63 16.87 -9.26 -7.49
N TRP A 64 16.14 -8.15 -7.25
CA TRP A 64 15.01 -7.75 -8.07
C TRP A 64 15.39 -6.56 -8.96
N GLN A 65 15.21 -6.70 -10.26
CA GLN A 65 15.40 -5.61 -11.21
C GLN A 65 14.05 -4.93 -11.47
N GLY A 66 14.04 -3.59 -11.48
CA GLY A 66 12.85 -2.80 -11.69
C GLY A 66 12.21 -2.29 -10.40
N GLU A 67 11.06 -1.67 -10.55
CA GLU A 67 10.33 -1.02 -9.47
C GLU A 67 9.22 -1.93 -8.95
N VAL A 68 9.03 -1.95 -7.63
CA VAL A 68 8.09 -2.84 -6.93
C VAL A 68 7.16 -2.06 -6.01
N GLY A 69 5.99 -2.61 -5.72
CA GLY A 69 5.03 -2.01 -4.79
C GLY A 69 4.44 -0.70 -5.29
N LEU A 70 4.16 -0.58 -6.57
CA LEU A 70 3.76 0.68 -7.23
C LEU A 70 2.30 1.08 -7.00
N CYS A 71 1.57 0.40 -6.13
CA CYS A 71 0.28 0.89 -5.66
C CYS A 71 0.49 2.08 -4.72
N THR A 72 0.05 3.26 -5.12
CA THR A 72 0.16 4.49 -4.32
C THR A 72 -1.12 4.84 -3.57
N ASP A 73 -2.26 4.35 -4.02
CA ASP A 73 -3.57 4.52 -3.37
C ASP A 73 -4.31 3.17 -3.32
N PHE A 74 -4.11 2.46 -2.21
CA PHE A 74 -4.71 1.15 -2.00
C PHE A 74 -6.26 1.17 -2.03
N PRO A 75 -6.96 2.09 -1.34
CA PRO A 75 -8.41 2.14 -1.35
C PRO A 75 -9.01 2.28 -2.75
N GLN A 76 -8.42 3.15 -3.57
CA GLN A 76 -8.87 3.35 -4.95
C GLN A 76 -8.66 2.09 -5.80
N LEU A 77 -7.49 1.47 -5.69
CA LEU A 77 -7.19 0.24 -6.42
C LEU A 77 -8.07 -0.92 -5.94
N ALA A 78 -8.34 -1.02 -4.64
CA ALA A 78 -9.22 -2.03 -4.07
C ALA A 78 -10.65 -1.91 -4.62
N MET A 79 -11.19 -0.70 -4.74
CA MET A 79 -12.52 -0.49 -5.34
C MET A 79 -12.60 -0.96 -6.77
N GLU A 80 -11.60 -0.69 -7.60
CA GLU A 80 -11.58 -1.20 -8.98
C GLU A 80 -11.38 -2.72 -9.01
N SER A 81 -10.60 -3.27 -8.08
CA SER A 81 -10.43 -4.72 -7.91
C SER A 81 -11.75 -5.42 -7.57
N PHE A 82 -12.51 -4.88 -6.63
CA PHE A 82 -13.85 -5.39 -6.30
C PHE A 82 -14.81 -5.33 -7.48
N ARG A 83 -14.74 -4.28 -8.29
CA ARG A 83 -15.60 -4.16 -9.49
C ARG A 83 -15.33 -5.22 -10.55
N ARG A 84 -14.11 -5.73 -10.63
CA ARG A 84 -13.64 -6.69 -11.65
C ARG A 84 -13.75 -8.14 -11.21
N THR A 85 -13.97 -8.38 -9.94
CA THR A 85 -13.98 -9.72 -9.35
C THR A 85 -15.31 -10.00 -8.65
N THR A 86 -15.57 -11.26 -8.30
CA THR A 86 -16.85 -11.67 -7.69
C THR A 86 -16.69 -12.30 -6.32
N ASN A 87 -15.59 -13.00 -6.03
CA ASN A 87 -15.40 -13.77 -4.82
C ASN A 87 -14.22 -13.33 -3.97
N ILE A 88 -13.09 -12.99 -4.61
CA ILE A 88 -11.84 -12.67 -3.92
C ILE A 88 -11.99 -11.40 -3.07
N GLU A 89 -11.57 -11.48 -1.81
CA GLU A 89 -11.46 -10.33 -0.92
C GLU A 89 -10.14 -9.59 -1.18
N ILE A 90 -10.07 -8.31 -0.84
CA ILE A 90 -8.87 -7.49 -1.13
C ILE A 90 -8.22 -7.04 0.17
N GLY A 91 -6.90 -7.16 0.22
CA GLY A 91 -6.11 -6.81 1.38
C GLY A 91 -4.90 -5.93 1.05
N SER A 92 -4.53 -5.02 1.95
CA SER A 92 -3.28 -4.25 1.84
C SER A 92 -2.13 -4.95 2.55
N ALA A 93 -0.98 -5.01 1.90
CA ALA A 93 0.24 -5.58 2.46
C ALA A 93 1.47 -4.69 2.18
N VAL A 94 1.54 -3.51 2.79
CA VAL A 94 0.68 -2.89 3.79
C VAL A 94 0.56 -1.39 3.52
N VAL A 95 -0.50 -0.72 3.98
CA VAL A 95 -0.55 0.74 3.92
C VAL A 95 0.35 1.38 4.98
N SER A 96 1.06 2.45 4.61
CA SER A 96 1.81 3.26 5.58
C SER A 96 0.89 4.32 6.18
N ILE A 97 0.59 4.20 7.47
CA ILE A 97 -0.25 5.20 8.16
C ILE A 97 0.52 6.45 8.61
N LEU A 98 1.83 6.50 8.39
CA LEU A 98 2.65 7.70 8.61
C LEU A 98 2.90 8.48 7.33
N ALA A 99 2.38 8.00 6.19
CA ALA A 99 2.49 8.65 4.89
C ALA A 99 1.11 8.92 4.30
N SER A 100 1.06 9.52 3.12
CA SER A 100 -0.19 9.73 2.37
C SER A 100 -1.27 10.49 3.16
N GLY A 101 -0.89 11.50 3.93
CA GLY A 101 -1.78 12.32 4.73
C GLY A 101 -1.93 11.88 6.20
N GLY A 102 -1.21 10.83 6.61
CA GLY A 102 -1.20 10.36 7.99
C GLY A 102 -2.40 9.47 8.38
N PRO A 103 -2.52 9.11 9.67
CA PRO A 103 -3.50 8.14 10.15
C PRO A 103 -4.94 8.58 9.93
N ILE A 104 -5.23 9.88 10.02
CA ILE A 104 -6.58 10.43 9.83
C ILE A 104 -7.02 10.23 8.38
N ALA A 105 -6.23 10.71 7.42
CA ALA A 105 -6.58 10.60 6.01
C ALA A 105 -6.69 9.14 5.55
N GLN A 106 -5.86 8.25 6.10
CA GLN A 106 -5.97 6.82 5.81
C GLN A 106 -7.27 6.21 6.38
N ALA A 107 -7.65 6.57 7.60
CA ALA A 107 -8.91 6.10 8.20
C ALA A 107 -10.12 6.57 7.40
N GLU A 108 -10.15 7.85 7.00
CA GLU A 108 -11.23 8.41 6.16
C GLU A 108 -11.36 7.69 4.82
N ARG A 109 -10.25 7.41 4.12
CA ARG A 109 -10.25 6.68 2.85
C ARG A 109 -10.77 5.25 3.00
N ILE A 110 -10.34 4.55 4.06
CA ILE A 110 -10.82 3.19 4.35
C ILE A 110 -12.32 3.22 4.69
N ALA A 111 -12.76 4.15 5.55
CA ALA A 111 -14.17 4.30 5.89
C ALA A 111 -15.03 4.58 4.66
N ASN A 112 -14.61 5.49 3.78
CA ASN A 112 -15.29 5.78 2.53
C ASN A 112 -15.37 4.55 1.61
N THR A 113 -14.30 3.78 1.52
CA THR A 113 -14.27 2.53 0.73
C THR A 113 -15.29 1.52 1.25
N LEU A 114 -15.36 1.33 2.58
CA LEU A 114 -16.33 0.42 3.20
C LEU A 114 -17.78 0.89 2.95
N GLN A 115 -18.05 2.21 3.00
CA GLN A 115 -19.36 2.75 2.67
C GLN A 115 -19.73 2.52 1.20
N LEU A 116 -18.78 2.69 0.28
CA LEU A 116 -19.02 2.44 -1.15
C LEU A 116 -19.26 0.96 -1.43
N LEU A 117 -18.59 0.04 -0.76
CA LEU A 117 -18.88 -1.39 -0.85
C LEU A 117 -20.31 -1.68 -0.37
N ALA A 118 -20.73 -1.09 0.75
CA ALA A 118 -22.09 -1.24 1.27
C ALA A 118 -23.15 -0.69 0.30
N VAL A 119 -22.93 0.48 -0.30
CA VAL A 119 -23.82 1.07 -1.33
C VAL A 119 -23.95 0.15 -2.54
N ASN A 120 -22.87 -0.52 -2.92
CA ASN A 120 -22.87 -1.47 -4.05
C ASN A 120 -23.41 -2.86 -3.68
N ASN A 121 -23.88 -3.06 -2.43
CA ASN A 121 -24.28 -4.36 -1.89
C ASN A 121 -23.18 -5.43 -1.98
N ASP A 122 -21.93 -5.03 -1.93
CA ASP A 122 -20.78 -5.91 -1.90
C ASP A 122 -20.46 -6.28 -0.44
N SER A 123 -20.62 -7.56 -0.10
CA SER A 123 -20.41 -8.06 1.27
C SER A 123 -18.99 -8.59 1.52
N ARG A 124 -18.13 -8.52 0.50
CA ARG A 124 -16.72 -8.95 0.63
C ARG A 124 -15.96 -8.04 1.58
N LYS A 125 -14.94 -8.57 2.23
CA LYS A 125 -14.16 -7.83 3.21
C LYS A 125 -13.01 -7.09 2.57
N LEU A 126 -12.75 -5.89 3.09
CA LEU A 126 -11.52 -5.16 2.87
C LEU A 126 -10.58 -5.46 4.06
N HIS A 127 -9.46 -6.12 3.79
CA HIS A 127 -8.45 -6.41 4.81
C HIS A 127 -7.42 -5.30 4.86
N VAL A 128 -7.17 -4.74 6.04
CA VAL A 128 -6.26 -3.59 6.17
C VAL A 128 -5.05 -3.97 7.01
N GLY A 129 -3.97 -4.38 6.35
CA GLY A 129 -2.66 -4.43 6.96
C GLY A 129 -2.01 -3.03 6.91
N PHE A 130 -1.42 -2.57 8.03
CA PHE A 130 -0.81 -1.26 8.09
C PHE A 130 0.52 -1.27 8.87
N SER A 131 1.35 -0.27 8.61
CA SER A 131 2.66 -0.12 9.24
C SER A 131 3.10 1.34 9.32
N ALA A 132 4.25 1.58 9.95
CA ALA A 132 4.95 2.86 9.92
C ALA A 132 5.53 3.22 8.53
N GLY A 133 5.50 2.28 7.59
CA GLY A 133 6.22 2.38 6.33
C GLY A 133 7.64 1.82 6.42
N ARG A 134 8.00 1.01 5.44
CA ARG A 134 9.32 0.36 5.36
C ARG A 134 10.45 1.36 5.09
N PHE A 135 10.16 2.39 4.29
CA PHE A 135 11.16 3.31 3.77
C PHE A 135 11.04 4.68 4.46
N GLU A 136 12.16 5.24 4.90
CA GLU A 136 12.18 6.55 5.54
C GLU A 136 11.65 7.68 4.64
N PHE A 137 11.93 7.60 3.34
CA PHE A 137 11.46 8.60 2.40
C PHE A 137 9.93 8.76 2.37
N MET A 138 9.17 7.75 2.78
CA MET A 138 7.70 7.80 2.77
C MET A 138 7.14 8.77 3.81
N ALA A 139 7.80 8.90 4.95
CA ALA A 139 7.36 9.75 6.05
C ALA A 139 8.03 11.14 6.06
N ARG A 140 9.21 11.26 5.44
CA ARG A 140 10.00 12.49 5.39
C ARG A 140 9.24 13.71 4.83
N PRO A 141 8.46 13.63 3.74
CA PRO A 141 7.69 14.77 3.23
C PRO A 141 6.62 15.27 4.21
N TYR A 142 6.25 14.46 5.18
CA TYR A 142 5.28 14.80 6.23
C TYR A 142 5.95 15.29 7.52
N GLY A 143 7.25 15.62 7.48
CA GLY A 143 7.99 16.15 8.61
C GLY A 143 8.34 15.12 9.69
N ILE A 144 8.13 13.83 9.43
CA ILE A 144 8.48 12.74 10.36
C ILE A 144 9.96 12.41 10.16
N VAL A 145 10.80 13.24 10.76
CA VAL A 145 12.27 13.18 10.70
C VAL A 145 12.84 13.65 12.03
N PRO A 146 14.04 13.20 12.42
CA PRO A 146 14.73 13.78 13.58
C PRO A 146 15.07 15.25 13.31
N ARG A 147 14.86 16.12 14.31
CA ARG A 147 15.04 17.58 14.22
C ARG A 147 16.34 18.09 14.81
N ASN A 148 17.02 17.23 15.56
CA ASN A 148 18.28 17.54 16.23
C ASN A 148 19.08 16.27 16.54
N PRO A 149 20.38 16.37 16.93
CA PRO A 149 21.24 15.20 17.18
C PRO A 149 20.74 14.27 18.30
N VAL A 150 19.98 14.78 19.26
CA VAL A 150 19.42 13.95 20.34
C VAL A 150 18.28 13.09 19.80
N GLU A 151 17.39 13.71 19.03
CA GLU A 151 16.32 12.95 18.35
C GLU A 151 16.91 11.94 17.35
N GLU A 152 17.98 12.29 16.63
CA GLU A 152 18.68 11.38 15.72
C GLU A 152 19.17 10.13 16.46
N ALA A 153 19.84 10.30 17.60
CA ALA A 153 20.32 9.20 18.43
C ALA A 153 19.19 8.32 18.98
N ALA A 154 18.04 8.92 19.28
CA ALA A 154 16.87 8.22 19.82
C ALA A 154 15.86 7.78 18.73
N TRP A 155 16.15 8.03 17.46
CA TRP A 155 15.17 7.92 16.37
C TRP A 155 14.47 6.57 16.26
N PRO A 156 15.13 5.41 16.44
CA PRO A 156 14.45 4.12 16.39
C PRO A 156 13.32 4.00 17.44
N ALA A 157 13.54 4.51 18.65
CA ALA A 157 12.55 4.50 19.71
C ALA A 157 11.43 5.52 19.45
N LEU A 158 11.79 6.75 19.07
CA LEU A 158 10.83 7.82 18.74
C LEU A 158 9.91 7.43 17.59
N ARG A 159 10.46 6.84 16.54
CA ARG A 159 9.67 6.33 15.40
C ARG A 159 8.66 5.27 15.83
N GLY A 160 9.05 4.40 16.76
CA GLY A 160 8.16 3.42 17.35
C GLY A 160 6.99 4.06 18.11
N GLN A 161 7.26 5.10 18.93
CA GLN A 161 6.23 5.84 19.65
C GLN A 161 5.27 6.59 18.72
N ILE A 162 5.80 7.27 17.71
CA ILE A 162 4.99 7.95 16.68
C ILE A 162 4.06 6.94 15.98
N PHE A 163 4.56 5.75 15.66
CA PHE A 163 3.74 4.73 15.05
C PHE A 163 2.65 4.19 15.98
N LEU A 164 2.93 3.99 17.25
CA LEU A 164 1.94 3.56 18.25
C LEU A 164 0.80 4.58 18.38
N GLU A 165 1.14 5.86 18.51
CA GLU A 165 0.15 6.94 18.56
C GLU A 165 -0.68 7.03 17.28
N ALA A 166 -0.03 7.00 16.13
CA ALA A 166 -0.71 6.98 14.84
C ALA A 166 -1.64 5.76 14.69
N SER A 167 -1.24 4.61 15.17
CA SER A 167 -2.06 3.40 15.16
C SER A 167 -3.30 3.53 16.03
N GLU A 168 -3.16 4.13 17.21
CA GLU A 168 -4.29 4.40 18.10
C GLU A 168 -5.30 5.35 17.43
N ILE A 169 -4.83 6.47 16.88
CA ILE A 169 -5.67 7.43 16.14
C ILE A 169 -6.39 6.74 14.99
N PHE A 170 -5.65 5.99 14.16
CA PHE A 170 -6.20 5.27 13.02
C PHE A 170 -7.30 4.29 13.40
N LEU A 171 -7.06 3.48 14.42
CA LEU A 171 -8.00 2.44 14.86
C LEU A 171 -9.24 3.03 15.55
N ARG A 172 -9.09 4.11 16.33
CA ARG A 172 -10.22 4.80 16.95
C ARG A 172 -11.15 5.38 15.89
N LEU A 173 -10.60 6.12 14.92
CA LEU A 173 -11.40 6.68 13.84
C LEU A 173 -12.15 5.62 13.02
N LEU A 174 -11.54 4.46 12.78
CA LEU A 174 -12.21 3.35 12.10
C LEU A 174 -13.34 2.72 12.93
N ARG A 175 -13.28 2.83 14.26
CA ARG A 175 -14.35 2.37 15.16
C ARG A 175 -15.46 3.41 15.37
N GLY A 176 -15.21 4.66 15.00
CA GLY A 176 -16.12 5.78 15.26
C GLY A 176 -16.00 6.38 16.67
N ASP A 177 -14.82 6.22 17.29
CA ASP A 177 -14.49 6.73 18.63
C ASP A 177 -13.88 8.16 18.55
#